data_faa68d354c35c51ad57c512957e234a0
#
_entry.id   faa68d354c35c51ad57c512957e234a0
#
_cell.length_a   1.000
_cell.length_b   1.000
_cell.length_c   1.000
_cell.angle_alpha   90.00
_cell.angle_beta   90.00
_cell.angle_gamma   90.00
#
_symmetry.space_group_name_H-M   'P 1'
#
loop_
_entity.id
_entity.type
_entity.pdbx_description
1 polymer ?
#
loop_
_entity_poly.entity_id
_entity_poly.type
_entity_poly.pdbx_seq_one_letter_code
_entity_poly.pdbx_strand_id
1 'polypeptide(L)'
;MKTQKYNHITRVLVAVGLFSMVIPALAAQVPPGTALAEKQELVRNNGSEPSSLDPHKVESDVENNIISDLFEGLVSVSPTGEIEPRLADKWENKDNTVWTFHLRPGVTWSDGTAIAAQDIVWSWQRLVSPLTASPYASYPGNMHIVNGAEIAQGKKAPETLGVKAVDDATLEVTLTQPN
;
A
#
# COMPACT_ATOMS: atom_id res chain seq x y z
N MET A 1 76.15 21.47 18.76
CA MET A 1 75.55 20.16 18.36
C MET A 1 74.16 20.09 18.96
N LYS A 2 73.11 20.30 18.15
CA LYS A 2 71.69 20.05 18.54
C LYS A 2 71.05 19.35 17.35
N THR A 3 70.69 18.10 17.56
CA THR A 3 70.04 17.23 16.63
C THR A 3 68.54 17.56 16.60
N GLN A 4 68.04 17.91 15.43
CA GLN A 4 66.63 18.19 15.20
C GLN A 4 65.93 16.90 14.77
N LYS A 5 64.89 16.48 15.55
CA LYS A 5 64.07 15.32 15.25
C LYS A 5 62.94 15.74 14.28
N TYR A 6 62.88 15.15 13.10
CA TYR A 6 61.77 15.28 12.18
C TYR A 6 60.62 14.31 12.61
N ASN A 7 59.49 14.87 12.94
CA ASN A 7 58.27 14.11 13.12
C ASN A 7 57.57 13.88 11.78
N HIS A 8 57.51 12.65 11.33
CA HIS A 8 56.71 12.25 10.20
C HIS A 8 55.25 12.12 10.64
N ILE A 9 54.38 13.04 10.24
CA ILE A 9 52.92 12.91 10.40
C ILE A 9 52.42 12.12 9.19
N THR A 10 52.11 10.86 9.44
CA THR A 10 51.45 9.99 8.47
C THR A 10 49.97 10.39 8.37
N ARG A 11 49.57 11.01 7.26
CA ARG A 11 48.15 11.28 6.98
C ARG A 11 47.50 10.00 6.49
N VAL A 12 46.65 9.38 7.33
CA VAL A 12 45.77 8.30 6.95
C VAL A 12 44.57 8.92 6.24
N LEU A 13 44.47 8.73 4.95
CA LEU A 13 43.26 9.03 4.15
C LEU A 13 42.26 7.92 4.38
N VAL A 14 41.22 8.19 5.17
CA VAL A 14 40.06 7.32 5.29
C VAL A 14 39.18 7.58 4.08
N ALA A 15 39.22 6.70 3.08
CA ALA A 15 38.28 6.68 1.98
C ALA A 15 36.93 6.10 2.51
N VAL A 16 35.92 6.97 2.78
CA VAL A 16 34.55 6.56 3.05
C VAL A 16 33.96 6.14 1.71
N GLY A 17 33.95 4.84 1.44
CA GLY A 17 33.23 4.27 0.31
C GLY A 17 31.72 4.38 0.58
N LEU A 18 31.02 5.24 -0.17
CA LEU A 18 29.55 5.21 -0.29
C LEU A 18 29.16 3.88 -0.95
N PHE A 19 28.82 2.90 -0.16
CA PHE A 19 28.12 1.71 -0.62
C PHE A 19 26.67 2.13 -0.92
N SER A 20 26.37 2.46 -2.18
CA SER A 20 25.00 2.56 -2.66
C SER A 20 24.39 1.16 -2.56
N MET A 21 23.59 0.91 -1.53
CA MET A 21 22.73 -0.26 -1.50
C MET A 21 21.71 -0.10 -2.61
N VAL A 22 21.95 -0.76 -3.73
CA VAL A 22 20.93 -1.02 -4.74
C VAL A 22 19.99 -2.04 -4.10
N ILE A 23 18.84 -1.58 -3.59
CA ILE A 23 17.75 -2.46 -3.18
C ILE A 23 17.25 -3.10 -4.48
N PRO A 24 17.38 -4.43 -4.66
CA PRO A 24 16.81 -5.06 -5.84
C PRO A 24 15.30 -4.87 -5.75
N ALA A 25 14.73 -4.21 -6.76
CA ALA A 25 13.29 -4.27 -6.98
C ALA A 25 12.89 -5.74 -6.99
N LEU A 26 11.86 -6.12 -6.23
CA LEU A 26 11.25 -7.46 -6.27
C LEU A 26 10.55 -7.64 -7.63
N ALA A 27 11.33 -7.71 -8.69
CA ALA A 27 10.85 -8.20 -9.97
C ALA A 27 10.61 -9.71 -9.83
N ALA A 28 9.56 -10.21 -10.44
CA ALA A 28 9.29 -11.65 -10.51
C ALA A 28 10.57 -12.38 -10.92
N GLN A 29 11.06 -13.28 -10.06
CA GLN A 29 12.32 -13.99 -10.31
C GLN A 29 12.09 -14.99 -11.43
N VAL A 30 12.66 -14.70 -12.58
CA VAL A 30 12.72 -15.65 -13.69
C VAL A 30 13.72 -16.73 -13.32
N PRO A 31 13.37 -18.03 -13.39
CA PRO A 31 14.31 -19.10 -13.08
C PRO A 31 15.60 -18.99 -13.91
N PRO A 32 16.79 -19.26 -13.33
CA PRO A 32 18.05 -19.20 -14.05
C PRO A 32 18.02 -20.08 -15.33
N GLY A 33 18.47 -19.53 -16.45
CA GLY A 33 18.50 -20.23 -17.73
C GLY A 33 17.19 -20.19 -18.53
N THR A 34 16.16 -19.48 -18.05
CA THR A 34 14.93 -19.27 -18.84
C THR A 34 15.24 -18.36 -20.02
N ALA A 35 14.98 -18.82 -21.24
CA ALA A 35 15.03 -17.99 -22.43
C ALA A 35 13.80 -17.06 -22.43
N LEU A 36 14.03 -15.76 -22.35
CA LEU A 36 12.96 -14.76 -22.45
C LEU A 36 12.71 -14.44 -23.92
N ALA A 37 11.45 -14.12 -24.25
CA ALA A 37 11.14 -13.58 -25.56
C ALA A 37 11.84 -12.23 -25.76
N GLU A 38 12.27 -11.92 -26.99
CA GLU A 38 12.90 -10.64 -27.32
C GLU A 38 11.97 -9.46 -26.97
N LYS A 39 10.67 -9.63 -27.19
CA LYS A 39 9.63 -8.68 -26.83
C LYS A 39 8.84 -9.21 -25.64
N GLN A 40 8.91 -8.50 -24.51
CA GLN A 40 8.22 -8.86 -23.27
C GLN A 40 6.79 -8.32 -23.30
N GLU A 41 5.91 -8.97 -24.06
CA GLU A 41 4.50 -8.60 -24.17
C GLU A 41 3.61 -9.80 -23.88
N LEU A 42 2.56 -9.56 -23.12
CA LEU A 42 1.49 -10.51 -22.85
C LEU A 42 0.16 -9.90 -23.30
N VAL A 43 -0.53 -10.59 -24.18
CA VAL A 43 -1.92 -10.26 -24.55
C VAL A 43 -2.85 -11.22 -23.83
N ARG A 44 -3.69 -10.69 -22.93
CA ARG A 44 -4.66 -11.46 -22.15
C ARG A 44 -6.07 -11.07 -22.57
N ASN A 45 -6.89 -12.07 -22.91
CA ASN A 45 -8.32 -11.85 -23.14
C ASN A 45 -9.01 -11.59 -21.81
N ASN A 46 -9.75 -10.49 -21.70
CA ASN A 46 -10.50 -10.10 -20.51
C ASN A 46 -12.01 -10.42 -20.58
N GLY A 47 -12.46 -11.10 -21.64
CA GLY A 47 -13.87 -11.46 -21.85
C GLY A 47 -14.67 -10.35 -22.50
N SER A 48 -15.15 -9.37 -21.77
CA SER A 48 -15.93 -8.25 -22.27
C SER A 48 -15.34 -6.90 -21.85
N GLU A 49 -15.91 -5.82 -22.38
CA GLU A 49 -15.53 -4.46 -21.95
C GLU A 49 -15.94 -4.20 -20.50
N PRO A 50 -15.10 -3.55 -19.70
CA PRO A 50 -15.43 -3.14 -18.36
C PRO A 50 -16.51 -2.05 -18.36
N SER A 51 -17.46 -2.12 -17.44
CA SER A 51 -18.48 -1.07 -17.27
C SER A 51 -17.91 0.19 -16.62
N SER A 52 -16.85 0.05 -15.83
CA SER A 52 -16.15 1.11 -15.13
C SER A 52 -14.72 0.69 -14.81
N LEU A 53 -13.84 1.67 -14.60
CA LEU A 53 -12.51 1.50 -14.00
C LEU A 53 -12.41 2.21 -12.64
N ASP A 54 -13.53 2.68 -12.10
CA ASP A 54 -13.60 3.22 -10.74
C ASP A 54 -13.63 2.04 -9.74
N PRO A 55 -12.59 1.84 -8.90
CA PRO A 55 -12.49 0.70 -8.00
C PRO A 55 -13.63 0.61 -6.99
N HIS A 56 -14.35 1.70 -6.74
CA HIS A 56 -15.50 1.71 -5.83
C HIS A 56 -16.84 1.39 -6.51
N LYS A 57 -16.86 1.19 -7.84
CA LYS A 57 -18.10 0.99 -8.63
C LYS A 57 -18.12 -0.29 -9.45
N VAL A 58 -17.04 -1.05 -9.43
CA VAL A 58 -16.92 -2.30 -10.20
C VAL A 58 -17.49 -3.48 -9.42
N GLU A 59 -18.09 -4.46 -10.13
CA GLU A 59 -18.74 -5.62 -9.51
C GLU A 59 -18.36 -6.95 -10.18
N SER A 60 -17.70 -6.92 -11.34
CA SER A 60 -17.44 -8.13 -12.12
C SER A 60 -15.98 -8.51 -12.18
N ASP A 61 -15.70 -9.78 -12.52
CA ASP A 61 -14.34 -10.31 -12.71
C ASP A 61 -13.59 -9.58 -13.83
N VAL A 62 -14.32 -9.12 -14.87
CA VAL A 62 -13.76 -8.38 -16.00
C VAL A 62 -13.09 -7.09 -15.53
N GLU A 63 -13.74 -6.35 -14.66
CA GLU A 63 -13.25 -5.11 -14.10
C GLU A 63 -12.18 -5.38 -13.02
N ASN A 64 -12.43 -6.36 -12.14
CA ASN A 64 -11.50 -6.73 -11.08
C ASN A 64 -10.13 -7.16 -11.61
N ASN A 65 -10.06 -7.85 -12.76
CA ASN A 65 -8.80 -8.20 -13.42
C ASN A 65 -7.97 -6.96 -13.75
N ILE A 66 -8.62 -5.89 -14.25
CA ILE A 66 -7.95 -4.64 -14.61
C ILE A 66 -7.61 -3.84 -13.36
N ILE A 67 -8.56 -3.72 -12.42
CA ILE A 67 -8.36 -2.98 -11.17
C ILE A 67 -7.21 -3.57 -10.35
N SER A 68 -7.09 -4.89 -10.29
CA SER A 68 -6.01 -5.57 -9.58
C SER A 68 -4.63 -5.36 -10.22
N ASP A 69 -4.58 -5.07 -11.53
CA ASP A 69 -3.34 -4.71 -12.22
C ASP A 69 -2.98 -3.21 -12.04
N LEU A 70 -3.97 -2.34 -11.74
CA LEU A 70 -3.81 -0.89 -11.61
C LEU A 70 -3.58 -0.43 -10.16
N PHE A 71 -4.15 -1.12 -9.18
CA PHE A 71 -4.18 -0.69 -7.79
C PHE A 71 -3.59 -1.75 -6.86
N GLU A 72 -2.96 -1.30 -5.80
CA GLU A 72 -2.44 -2.14 -4.72
C GLU A 72 -3.20 -1.84 -3.42
N GLY A 73 -3.55 -2.88 -2.65
CA GLY A 73 -4.16 -2.74 -1.33
C GLY A 73 -3.12 -2.58 -0.22
N LEU A 74 -3.57 -2.39 1.03
CA LEU A 74 -2.68 -2.40 2.20
C LEU A 74 -1.94 -3.73 2.32
N VAL A 75 -2.66 -4.82 2.12
CA VAL A 75 -2.19 -6.20 2.16
C VAL A 75 -2.81 -6.98 1.01
N SER A 76 -2.28 -8.18 0.73
CA SER A 76 -2.89 -9.14 -0.19
C SER A 76 -2.99 -10.51 0.45
N VAL A 77 -3.69 -11.41 -0.22
CA VAL A 77 -3.75 -12.83 0.16
C VAL A 77 -2.96 -13.63 -0.87
N SER A 78 -2.01 -14.43 -0.39
CA SER A 78 -1.23 -15.33 -1.25
C SER A 78 -2.10 -16.46 -1.80
N PRO A 79 -1.64 -17.21 -2.82
CA PRO A 79 -2.33 -18.41 -3.28
C PRO A 79 -2.49 -19.51 -2.20
N THR A 80 -1.70 -19.45 -1.14
CA THR A 80 -1.78 -20.36 0.02
C THR A 80 -2.70 -19.85 1.13
N GLY A 81 -3.30 -18.65 0.97
CA GLY A 81 -4.21 -18.04 1.94
C GLY A 81 -3.51 -17.21 3.03
N GLU A 82 -2.21 -16.98 2.92
CA GLU A 82 -1.46 -16.15 3.87
C GLU A 82 -1.59 -14.66 3.55
N ILE A 83 -1.60 -13.82 4.57
CA ILE A 83 -1.62 -12.36 4.39
C ILE A 83 -0.20 -11.89 4.09
N GLU A 84 -0.05 -11.23 2.95
CA GLU A 84 1.22 -10.67 2.48
C GLU A 84 1.23 -9.13 2.53
N PRO A 85 2.38 -8.52 2.93
CA PRO A 85 2.56 -7.07 2.87
C PRO A 85 2.43 -6.54 1.44
N ARG A 86 1.80 -5.33 1.30
CA ARG A 86 1.71 -4.58 0.05
C ARG A 86 2.02 -3.10 0.30
N LEU A 87 1.04 -2.20 0.23
CA LEU A 87 1.26 -0.79 0.62
C LEU A 87 1.68 -0.68 2.09
N ALA A 88 1.11 -1.52 2.97
CA ALA A 88 1.60 -1.66 4.34
C ALA A 88 2.64 -2.78 4.41
N ASP A 89 3.80 -2.49 5.01
CA ASP A 89 4.86 -3.48 5.27
C ASP A 89 4.75 -4.08 6.67
N LYS A 90 3.98 -3.45 7.56
CA LYS A 90 3.77 -3.88 8.92
C LYS A 90 2.39 -3.44 9.42
N TRP A 91 1.80 -4.26 10.28
CA TRP A 91 0.57 -3.92 11.01
C TRP A 91 0.56 -4.55 12.39
N GLU A 92 -0.16 -3.93 13.30
CA GLU A 92 -0.39 -4.40 14.65
C GLU A 92 -1.81 -4.08 15.09
N ASN A 93 -2.28 -4.75 16.14
CA ASN A 93 -3.57 -4.43 16.72
C ASN A 93 -3.50 -4.36 18.25
N LYS A 94 -4.47 -3.63 18.82
CA LYS A 94 -4.75 -3.59 20.23
C LYS A 94 -6.13 -4.18 20.46
N ASP A 95 -6.18 -5.30 21.18
CA ASP A 95 -7.43 -5.99 21.58
C ASP A 95 -8.35 -6.35 20.40
N ASN A 96 -7.79 -6.51 19.21
CA ASN A 96 -8.51 -6.72 17.93
C ASN A 96 -9.58 -5.64 17.64
N THR A 97 -9.46 -4.45 18.23
CA THR A 97 -10.40 -3.33 18.04
C THR A 97 -9.74 -2.10 17.44
N VAL A 98 -8.43 -1.91 17.61
CA VAL A 98 -7.69 -0.82 16.99
C VAL A 98 -6.55 -1.44 16.18
N TRP A 99 -6.59 -1.25 14.87
CA TRP A 99 -5.58 -1.74 13.93
C TRP A 99 -4.73 -0.58 13.44
N THR A 100 -3.42 -0.74 13.47
CA THR A 100 -2.46 0.24 12.98
C THR A 100 -1.68 -0.36 11.84
N PHE A 101 -1.66 0.32 10.69
CA PHE A 101 -0.91 -0.09 9.49
C PHE A 101 0.18 0.93 9.22
N HIS A 102 1.40 0.44 8.97
CA HIS A 102 2.54 1.26 8.60
C HIS A 102 2.80 1.11 7.11
N LEU A 103 2.74 2.22 6.38
CA LEU A 103 2.99 2.22 4.94
C LEU A 103 4.47 2.02 4.64
N ARG A 104 4.76 1.25 3.64
CA ARG A 104 6.10 1.00 3.11
C ARG A 104 6.73 2.33 2.65
N PRO A 105 8.00 2.60 3.02
CA PRO A 105 8.68 3.81 2.57
C PRO A 105 8.80 3.89 1.05
N GLY A 106 8.66 5.10 0.50
CA GLY A 106 8.91 5.37 -0.92
C GLY A 106 7.84 4.91 -1.89
N VAL A 107 6.62 4.57 -1.41
CA VAL A 107 5.48 4.29 -2.29
C VAL A 107 4.97 5.56 -2.95
N THR A 108 4.69 5.48 -4.26
CA THR A 108 4.24 6.61 -5.06
C THR A 108 3.08 6.22 -5.96
N TRP A 109 2.27 7.21 -6.31
CA TRP A 109 1.34 7.12 -7.42
C TRP A 109 2.08 7.00 -8.75
N SER A 110 1.37 6.68 -9.82
CA SER A 110 1.94 6.55 -11.18
C SER A 110 2.54 7.85 -11.73
N ASP A 111 2.17 9.00 -11.19
CA ASP A 111 2.74 10.31 -11.53
C ASP A 111 3.98 10.68 -10.69
N GLY A 112 4.40 9.80 -9.77
CA GLY A 112 5.55 9.99 -8.90
C GLY A 112 5.26 10.74 -7.59
N THR A 113 4.02 11.20 -7.34
CA THR A 113 3.65 11.80 -6.04
C THR A 113 3.61 10.73 -4.94
N ALA A 114 4.00 11.09 -3.73
CA ALA A 114 4.01 10.16 -2.60
C ALA A 114 2.57 9.75 -2.22
N ILE A 115 2.38 8.47 -1.91
CA ILE A 115 1.15 7.96 -1.30
C ILE A 115 1.25 8.19 0.20
N ALA A 116 0.21 8.81 0.79
CA ALA A 116 0.10 9.04 2.22
C ALA A 116 -1.10 8.27 2.83
N ALA A 117 -1.06 8.04 4.14
CA ALA A 117 -2.16 7.43 4.87
C ALA A 117 -3.49 8.21 4.69
N GLN A 118 -3.42 9.52 4.47
CA GLN A 118 -4.60 10.36 4.20
C GLN A 118 -5.30 9.98 2.88
N ASP A 119 -4.56 9.49 1.87
CA ASP A 119 -5.16 9.01 0.61
C ASP A 119 -6.04 7.79 0.85
N ILE A 120 -5.60 6.90 1.74
CA ILE A 120 -6.36 5.70 2.13
C ILE A 120 -7.59 6.09 2.94
N VAL A 121 -7.47 7.04 3.87
CA VAL A 121 -8.61 7.59 4.62
C VAL A 121 -9.64 8.15 3.66
N TRP A 122 -9.22 8.98 2.71
CA TRP A 122 -10.10 9.56 1.70
C TRP A 122 -10.78 8.47 0.85
N SER A 123 -10.02 7.46 0.43
CA SER A 123 -10.53 6.33 -0.37
C SER A 123 -11.64 5.57 0.37
N TRP A 124 -11.44 5.25 1.65
CA TRP A 124 -12.44 4.51 2.42
C TRP A 124 -13.67 5.36 2.77
N GLN A 125 -13.47 6.66 3.04
CA GLN A 125 -14.58 7.60 3.21
C GLN A 125 -15.41 7.75 1.92
N ARG A 126 -14.74 7.76 0.77
CA ARG A 126 -15.40 7.76 -0.54
C ARG A 126 -16.18 6.47 -0.78
N LEU A 127 -15.60 5.30 -0.45
CA LEU A 127 -16.28 4.00 -0.59
C LEU A 127 -17.61 3.96 0.14
N VAL A 128 -17.64 4.42 1.40
CA VAL A 128 -18.82 4.33 2.27
C VAL A 128 -19.81 5.49 2.04
N SER A 129 -19.42 6.52 1.31
CA SER A 129 -20.26 7.70 1.03
C SER A 129 -21.47 7.33 0.16
N PRO A 130 -22.69 7.71 0.57
CA PRO A 130 -23.89 7.53 -0.29
C PRO A 130 -23.78 8.23 -1.65
N LEU A 131 -23.01 9.31 -1.74
CA LEU A 131 -22.78 10.04 -3.01
C LEU A 131 -21.98 9.22 -4.02
N THR A 132 -21.12 8.31 -3.56
CA THR A 132 -20.39 7.39 -4.43
C THR A 132 -21.30 6.32 -5.00
N ALA A 133 -22.37 5.96 -4.27
CA ALA A 133 -23.28 4.86 -4.62
C ALA A 133 -22.51 3.57 -4.91
N SER A 134 -21.50 3.23 -4.07
CA SER A 134 -20.74 2.01 -4.21
C SER A 134 -21.60 0.79 -3.86
N PRO A 135 -21.58 -0.30 -4.66
CA PRO A 135 -22.22 -1.56 -4.31
C PRO A 135 -21.61 -2.18 -3.04
N TYR A 136 -20.40 -1.78 -2.66
CA TYR A 136 -19.68 -2.26 -1.48
C TYR A 136 -19.69 -1.28 -0.29
N ALA A 137 -20.55 -0.26 -0.31
CA ALA A 137 -20.64 0.74 0.78
C ALA A 137 -20.92 0.11 2.16
N SER A 138 -21.51 -1.10 2.20
CA SER A 138 -21.77 -1.82 3.45
C SER A 138 -20.54 -2.49 4.07
N TYR A 139 -19.43 -2.69 3.32
CA TYR A 139 -18.27 -3.44 3.82
C TYR A 139 -17.66 -2.85 5.09
N PRO A 140 -17.41 -1.53 5.21
CA PRO A 140 -16.86 -0.97 6.44
C PRO A 140 -17.75 -1.27 7.66
N GLY A 141 -19.08 -1.26 7.49
CA GLY A 141 -20.03 -1.66 8.54
C GLY A 141 -19.94 -3.15 8.90
N ASN A 142 -19.85 -4.03 7.90
CA ASN A 142 -19.72 -5.48 8.08
C ASN A 142 -18.39 -5.85 8.77
N MET A 143 -17.34 -5.06 8.55
CA MET A 143 -16.05 -5.17 9.22
C MET A 143 -16.04 -4.51 10.61
N HIS A 144 -17.16 -4.04 11.07
CA HIS A 144 -17.34 -3.34 12.35
C HIS A 144 -16.52 -2.04 12.48
N ILE A 145 -16.14 -1.41 11.38
CA ILE A 145 -15.48 -0.10 11.45
C ILE A 145 -16.47 0.91 12.02
N VAL A 146 -16.00 1.68 13.02
CA VAL A 146 -16.83 2.68 13.70
C VAL A 146 -17.55 3.58 12.68
N ASN A 147 -18.84 3.74 12.84
CA ASN A 147 -19.76 4.51 11.99
C ASN A 147 -19.98 3.97 10.56
N GLY A 148 -19.32 2.88 10.13
CA GLY A 148 -19.41 2.37 8.76
C GLY A 148 -20.86 2.09 8.32
N ALA A 149 -21.65 1.43 9.15
CA ALA A 149 -23.04 1.11 8.86
C ALA A 149 -23.94 2.36 8.81
N GLU A 150 -23.76 3.30 9.75
CA GLU A 150 -24.54 4.52 9.81
C GLU A 150 -24.27 5.47 8.63
N ILE A 151 -23.01 5.53 8.18
CA ILE A 151 -22.64 6.34 7.01
C ILE A 151 -23.26 5.75 5.74
N ALA A 152 -23.15 4.43 5.55
CA ALA A 152 -23.75 3.75 4.39
C ALA A 152 -25.28 3.95 4.32
N GLN A 153 -25.94 4.14 5.47
CA GLN A 153 -27.36 4.48 5.57
C GLN A 153 -27.66 5.98 5.45
N GLY A 154 -26.65 6.82 5.23
CA GLY A 154 -26.81 8.28 5.17
C GLY A 154 -27.09 8.97 6.49
N LYS A 155 -26.89 8.30 7.62
CA LYS A 155 -27.17 8.81 8.98
C LYS A 155 -26.02 9.60 9.57
N LYS A 156 -24.80 9.41 9.07
CA LYS A 156 -23.59 10.11 9.49
C LYS A 156 -22.76 10.56 8.27
N ALA A 157 -21.92 11.55 8.47
CA ALA A 157 -21.02 12.03 7.43
C ALA A 157 -19.83 11.08 7.22
N PRO A 158 -19.32 10.88 5.98
CA PRO A 158 -18.21 9.98 5.66
C PRO A 158 -16.95 10.24 6.49
N GLU A 159 -16.67 11.50 6.84
CA GLU A 159 -15.53 11.95 7.62
C GLU A 159 -15.52 11.40 9.05
N THR A 160 -16.66 10.86 9.53
CA THR A 160 -16.79 10.25 10.85
C THR A 160 -16.44 8.77 10.88
N LEU A 161 -16.07 8.18 9.72
CA LEU A 161 -15.63 6.79 9.64
C LEU A 161 -14.45 6.54 10.57
N GLY A 162 -14.44 5.41 11.26
CA GLY A 162 -13.39 5.01 12.20
C GLY A 162 -12.03 4.72 11.58
N VAL A 163 -11.57 5.58 10.68
CA VAL A 163 -10.25 5.53 10.05
C VAL A 163 -9.59 6.90 10.12
N LYS A 164 -8.30 6.94 10.41
CA LYS A 164 -7.55 8.21 10.44
C LYS A 164 -6.09 8.00 10.03
N ALA A 165 -5.49 8.99 9.41
CA ALA A 165 -4.05 9.11 9.29
C ALA A 165 -3.50 9.66 10.62
N VAL A 166 -2.61 8.90 11.26
CA VAL A 166 -1.89 9.35 12.45
C VAL A 166 -0.76 10.28 12.04
N ASP A 167 -0.11 9.93 10.94
CA ASP A 167 0.89 10.69 10.18
C ASP A 167 0.85 10.25 8.72
N ASP A 168 1.77 10.73 7.89
CA ASP A 168 1.79 10.42 6.45
C ASP A 168 1.99 8.93 6.15
N ALA A 169 2.62 8.18 7.05
CA ALA A 169 2.94 6.77 6.87
C ALA A 169 2.12 5.82 7.77
N THR A 170 1.25 6.33 8.64
CA THR A 170 0.56 5.52 9.65
C THR A 170 -0.95 5.71 9.58
N LEU A 171 -1.65 4.61 9.26
CA LEU A 171 -3.11 4.52 9.24
C LEU A 171 -3.61 3.80 10.49
N GLU A 172 -4.60 4.36 11.18
CA GLU A 172 -5.31 3.71 12.28
C GLU A 172 -6.76 3.44 11.90
N VAL A 173 -7.23 2.24 12.21
CA VAL A 173 -8.61 1.78 11.99
C VAL A 173 -9.21 1.34 13.32
N THR A 174 -10.34 1.91 13.69
CA THR A 174 -11.05 1.59 14.94
C THR A 174 -12.32 0.83 14.66
N LEU A 175 -12.50 -0.30 15.35
CA LEU A 175 -13.67 -1.16 15.27
C LEU A 175 -14.57 -0.96 16.49
N THR A 176 -15.86 -1.23 16.32
CA THR A 176 -16.86 -1.21 17.41
C THR A 176 -16.82 -2.45 18.29
N GLN A 177 -16.21 -3.51 17.80
CA GLN A 177 -16.01 -4.80 18.50
C GLN A 177 -14.80 -5.53 17.91
N PRO A 178 -14.20 -6.49 18.63
CA PRO A 178 -13.09 -7.30 18.13
C PRO A 178 -13.46 -8.06 16.84
N ASN A 179 -12.54 -8.03 15.86
CA ASN A 179 -12.67 -8.72 14.58
C ASN A 179 -11.28 -9.16 14.08
#